data_18e42f58beb1b56b9f1a5551018f5b2f
#
_entry.id   18e42f58beb1b56b9f1a5551018f5b2f
#
_cell.length_a   1.000
_cell.length_b   1.000
_cell.length_c   1.000
_cell.angle_alpha   90.00
_cell.angle_beta   90.00
_cell.angle_gamma   90.00
#
_symmetry.space_group_name_H-M   'P 1'
#
loop_
_entity.id
_entity.type
_entity.pdbx_description
1 polymer ?
#
loop_
_entity_poly.entity_id
_entity_poly.type
_entity_poly.pdbx_seq_one_letter_code
_entity_poly.pdbx_strand_id
1 'polypeptide(L)'
;MKQYKLIFCDLDDTLIQTISGETFPRGVYDMKIKFDVLDAIHEKLQMESSVLGIVTNQGGIESGKVDRKAFSNKMNYIISAIHEYLDCRVTASVCPTNQSSSYRKPNTGMLNQIAVQLCVNNKADCIMIGDASGYEGQFSDSDKKTAENYKIDYIDVGDLLKDEWESLIIHPEL
;
A
#
# COMPACT_ATOMS: atom_id res chain seq x y z
N MET A 1 15.09 5.09 -15.99
CA MET A 1 13.98 4.91 -15.03
C MET A 1 14.46 5.25 -13.62
N LYS A 2 13.63 5.90 -12.83
CA LYS A 2 13.93 6.21 -11.41
C LYS A 2 13.80 4.93 -10.59
N GLN A 3 14.82 4.57 -9.83
CA GLN A 3 14.78 3.43 -8.93
C GLN A 3 14.34 3.88 -7.54
N TYR A 4 13.32 3.23 -6.97
CA TYR A 4 12.84 3.50 -5.62
C TYR A 4 13.41 2.47 -4.64
N LYS A 5 13.84 2.91 -3.45
CA LYS A 5 14.31 2.04 -2.37
C LYS A 5 13.18 1.54 -1.49
N LEU A 6 12.10 2.30 -1.40
CA LEU A 6 10.94 2.00 -0.58
C LEU A 6 9.65 2.26 -1.37
N ILE A 7 8.91 1.19 -1.58
CA ILE A 7 7.62 1.22 -2.28
C ILE A 7 6.54 0.98 -1.25
N PHE A 8 5.78 2.03 -0.91
CA PHE A 8 4.60 1.91 -0.06
C PHE A 8 3.41 1.45 -0.89
N CYS A 9 2.64 0.51 -0.36
CA CYS A 9 1.40 0.06 -0.98
C CYS A 9 0.27 0.08 0.03
N ASP A 10 -0.91 0.55 -0.38
CA ASP A 10 -2.13 0.19 0.31
C ASP A 10 -2.40 -1.32 0.18
N LEU A 11 -3.33 -1.84 0.96
CA LEU A 11 -3.63 -3.26 1.00
C LEU A 11 -4.88 -3.62 0.20
N ASP A 12 -6.05 -3.15 0.67
CA ASP A 12 -7.34 -3.54 0.12
C ASP A 12 -7.55 -2.86 -1.25
N ASP A 13 -8.00 -3.61 -2.25
CA ASP A 13 -8.15 -3.19 -3.66
C ASP A 13 -6.83 -2.76 -4.36
N THR A 14 -5.72 -2.66 -3.64
CA THR A 14 -4.38 -2.40 -4.18
C THR A 14 -3.58 -3.68 -4.35
N LEU A 15 -3.19 -4.36 -3.28
CA LEU A 15 -2.41 -5.62 -3.32
C LEU A 15 -3.28 -6.87 -3.25
N ILE A 16 -4.46 -6.76 -2.66
CA ILE A 16 -5.44 -7.84 -2.56
C ILE A 16 -6.81 -7.35 -3.01
N GLN A 17 -7.68 -8.28 -3.38
CA GLN A 17 -9.10 -8.02 -3.61
C GLN A 17 -9.93 -9.15 -3.02
N THR A 18 -11.22 -8.87 -2.76
CA THR A 18 -12.15 -9.88 -2.27
C THR A 18 -12.55 -10.84 -3.39
N ILE A 19 -12.82 -12.11 -3.03
CA ILE A 19 -13.41 -13.10 -3.93
C ILE A 19 -14.92 -12.96 -3.92
N SER A 20 -15.49 -12.63 -2.76
CA SER A 20 -16.94 -12.47 -2.56
C SER A 20 -17.56 -11.25 -3.23
N GLY A 21 -16.75 -10.24 -3.61
CA GLY A 21 -17.22 -8.93 -4.07
C GLY A 21 -17.64 -7.99 -2.94
N GLU A 22 -17.46 -8.38 -1.68
CA GLU A 22 -17.63 -7.50 -0.52
C GLU A 22 -16.51 -6.45 -0.49
N THR A 23 -16.75 -5.32 0.17
CA THR A 23 -15.75 -4.24 0.26
C THR A 23 -14.47 -4.69 0.99
N PHE A 24 -14.58 -5.57 1.98
CA PHE A 24 -13.44 -6.07 2.75
C PHE A 24 -13.48 -7.58 2.87
N PRO A 25 -12.32 -8.27 2.82
CA PRO A 25 -12.25 -9.72 2.93
C PRO A 25 -12.75 -10.20 4.29
N ARG A 26 -13.61 -11.22 4.29
CA ARG A 26 -14.09 -11.89 5.52
C ARG A 26 -13.00 -12.72 6.20
N GLY A 27 -11.91 -13.00 5.51
CA GLY A 27 -10.77 -13.78 6.01
C GLY A 27 -9.81 -14.15 4.88
N VAL A 28 -8.84 -15.01 5.16
CA VAL A 28 -7.83 -15.46 4.18
C VAL A 28 -8.48 -16.16 2.97
N TYR A 29 -9.58 -16.88 3.21
CA TYR A 29 -10.33 -17.62 2.17
C TYR A 29 -11.14 -16.70 1.24
N ASP A 30 -11.38 -15.46 1.63
CA ASP A 30 -12.18 -14.50 0.85
C ASP A 30 -11.31 -13.45 0.15
N MET A 31 -10.04 -13.70 0.00
CA MET A 31 -9.15 -12.77 -0.69
C MET A 31 -8.29 -13.48 -1.73
N LYS A 32 -7.88 -12.74 -2.73
CA LYS A 32 -6.83 -13.11 -3.66
C LYS A 32 -5.79 -12.00 -3.75
N ILE A 33 -4.52 -12.38 -3.87
CA ILE A 33 -3.44 -11.45 -4.16
C ILE A 33 -3.51 -11.04 -5.63
N LYS A 34 -3.30 -9.77 -5.91
CA LYS A 34 -3.28 -9.21 -7.27
C LYS A 34 -1.87 -9.38 -7.86
N PHE A 35 -1.61 -10.54 -8.42
CA PHE A 35 -0.28 -10.86 -8.99
C PHE A 35 0.08 -9.97 -10.17
N ASP A 36 -0.89 -9.52 -10.96
CA ASP A 36 -0.68 -8.53 -12.02
C ASP A 36 -0.09 -7.21 -11.50
N VAL A 37 -0.52 -6.78 -10.32
CA VAL A 37 0.05 -5.61 -9.63
C VAL A 37 1.47 -5.89 -9.13
N LEU A 38 1.72 -7.08 -8.57
CA LEU A 38 3.05 -7.47 -8.12
C LEU A 38 4.05 -7.56 -9.29
N ASP A 39 3.63 -8.11 -10.42
CA ASP A 39 4.42 -8.13 -11.66
C ASP A 39 4.75 -6.71 -12.14
N ALA A 40 3.76 -5.83 -12.16
CA ALA A 40 3.97 -4.44 -12.55
C ALA A 40 4.92 -3.70 -11.58
N ILE A 41 4.81 -3.94 -10.27
CA ILE A 41 5.73 -3.40 -9.28
C ILE A 41 7.15 -3.90 -9.56
N HIS A 42 7.32 -5.20 -9.75
CA HIS A 42 8.62 -5.81 -10.00
C HIS A 42 9.28 -5.28 -11.27
N GLU A 43 8.57 -5.31 -12.38
CA GLU A 43 9.10 -4.96 -13.69
C GLU A 43 9.28 -3.46 -13.88
N LYS A 44 8.25 -2.67 -13.52
CA LYS A 44 8.21 -1.23 -13.83
C LYS A 44 8.96 -0.38 -12.80
N LEU A 45 8.99 -0.79 -11.53
CA LEU A 45 9.67 -0.04 -10.47
C LEU A 45 11.06 -0.61 -10.11
N GLN A 46 11.54 -1.62 -10.84
CA GLN A 46 12.89 -2.18 -10.69
C GLN A 46 13.26 -2.57 -9.26
N MET A 47 12.52 -3.50 -8.68
CA MET A 47 12.58 -3.88 -7.27
C MET A 47 13.87 -4.55 -6.78
N GLU A 48 14.91 -4.69 -7.56
CA GLU A 48 16.13 -5.50 -7.25
C GLU A 48 16.79 -5.22 -5.88
N SER A 49 16.52 -4.06 -5.28
CA SER A 49 17.04 -3.69 -3.95
C SER A 49 16.00 -2.93 -3.10
N SER A 50 14.74 -3.02 -3.50
CA SER A 50 13.66 -2.26 -2.86
C SER A 50 13.02 -3.04 -1.72
N VAL A 51 12.40 -2.31 -0.79
CA VAL A 51 11.53 -2.87 0.25
C VAL A 51 10.10 -2.50 -0.05
N LEU A 52 9.18 -3.43 0.10
CA LEU A 52 7.74 -3.17 0.00
C LEU A 52 7.17 -2.91 1.40
N GLY A 53 6.56 -1.75 1.60
CA GLY A 53 5.93 -1.33 2.84
C GLY A 53 4.41 -1.27 2.71
N ILE A 54 3.68 -2.18 3.34
CA ILE A 54 2.21 -2.17 3.34
C ILE A 54 1.72 -1.15 4.38
N VAL A 55 0.85 -0.22 3.99
CA VAL A 55 0.28 0.82 4.86
C VAL A 55 -1.24 0.85 4.71
N THR A 56 -1.98 0.41 5.72
CA THR A 56 -3.41 0.18 5.59
C THR A 56 -4.25 0.70 6.75
N ASN A 57 -5.39 1.32 6.43
CA ASN A 57 -6.41 1.75 7.40
C ASN A 57 -7.35 0.58 7.69
N GLN A 58 -7.34 0.05 8.90
CA GLN A 58 -8.12 -1.12 9.33
C GLN A 58 -8.99 -0.81 10.57
N GLY A 59 -9.81 0.22 10.45
CA GLY A 59 -10.67 0.69 11.57
C GLY A 59 -11.68 -0.32 12.08
N GLY A 60 -11.95 -1.38 11.33
CA GLY A 60 -12.77 -2.51 11.77
C GLY A 60 -12.19 -3.28 12.96
N ILE A 61 -10.89 -3.20 13.19
CA ILE A 61 -10.21 -3.91 14.30
C ILE A 61 -10.62 -3.30 15.65
N GLU A 62 -10.49 -1.98 15.80
CA GLU A 62 -10.85 -1.30 17.05
C GLU A 62 -12.36 -1.33 17.32
N SER A 63 -13.16 -1.24 16.27
CA SER A 63 -14.63 -1.33 16.39
C SER A 63 -15.15 -2.75 16.67
N GLY A 64 -14.28 -3.76 16.70
CA GLY A 64 -14.64 -5.16 16.94
C GLY A 64 -15.33 -5.85 15.76
N LYS A 65 -15.42 -5.20 14.60
CA LYS A 65 -15.96 -5.81 13.36
C LYS A 65 -15.01 -6.82 12.73
N VAL A 66 -13.71 -6.66 12.99
CA VAL A 66 -12.65 -7.53 12.50
C VAL A 66 -11.90 -8.10 13.71
N ASP A 67 -11.83 -9.42 13.79
CA ASP A 67 -11.04 -10.08 14.83
C ASP A 67 -9.54 -9.80 14.62
N ARG A 68 -8.89 -9.30 15.67
CA ARG A 68 -7.46 -8.92 15.62
C ARG A 68 -6.54 -10.08 15.26
N LYS A 69 -6.82 -11.29 15.79
CA LYS A 69 -6.00 -12.47 15.53
C LYS A 69 -6.19 -12.97 14.10
N ALA A 70 -7.43 -12.98 13.63
CA ALA A 70 -7.73 -13.34 12.24
C ALA A 70 -7.06 -12.35 11.26
N PHE A 71 -7.10 -11.06 11.55
CA PHE A 71 -6.41 -10.05 10.76
C PHE A 71 -4.89 -10.25 10.77
N SER A 72 -4.29 -10.51 11.94
CA SER A 72 -2.85 -10.76 12.04
C SER A 72 -2.43 -11.99 11.23
N ASN A 73 -3.20 -13.08 11.28
CA ASN A 73 -2.95 -14.27 10.48
C ASN A 73 -3.04 -13.97 8.98
N LYS A 74 -4.04 -13.19 8.57
CA LYS A 74 -4.18 -12.72 7.18
C LYS A 74 -2.96 -11.93 6.74
N MET A 75 -2.52 -10.95 7.52
CA MET A 75 -1.34 -10.15 7.20
C MET A 75 -0.06 -10.96 7.12
N ASN A 76 0.16 -11.91 8.03
CA ASN A 76 1.32 -12.79 7.98
C ASN A 76 1.34 -13.63 6.69
N TYR A 77 0.18 -14.15 6.28
CA TYR A 77 0.06 -14.87 5.02
C TYR A 77 0.40 -13.98 3.82
N ILE A 78 -0.17 -12.77 3.76
CA ILE A 78 0.07 -11.83 2.66
C ILE A 78 1.55 -11.45 2.58
N ILE A 79 2.16 -11.07 3.71
CA ILE A 79 3.57 -10.69 3.79
C ILE A 79 4.46 -11.83 3.30
N SER A 80 4.20 -13.06 3.76
CA SER A 80 4.99 -14.23 3.34
C SER A 80 4.84 -14.53 1.86
N ALA A 81 3.61 -14.49 1.35
CA ALA A 81 3.33 -14.77 -0.06
C ALA A 81 3.97 -13.73 -1.01
N ILE A 82 3.89 -12.45 -0.66
CA ILE A 82 4.51 -11.36 -1.45
C ILE A 82 6.04 -11.45 -1.35
N HIS A 83 6.59 -11.71 -0.16
CA HIS A 83 8.01 -11.91 0.04
C HIS A 83 8.55 -13.04 -0.85
N GLU A 84 7.87 -14.19 -0.84
CA GLU A 84 8.26 -15.35 -1.65
C GLU A 84 8.13 -15.07 -3.15
N TYR A 85 7.07 -14.37 -3.56
CA TYR A 85 6.82 -14.08 -4.98
C TYR A 85 7.79 -13.07 -5.58
N LEU A 86 8.07 -11.97 -4.86
CA LEU A 86 8.92 -10.87 -5.33
C LEU A 86 10.40 -11.00 -4.96
N ASP A 87 10.77 -11.98 -4.12
CA ASP A 87 12.10 -12.11 -3.52
C ASP A 87 12.60 -10.81 -2.89
N CYS A 88 11.72 -10.09 -2.20
CA CYS A 88 12.02 -8.81 -1.58
C CYS A 88 11.61 -8.77 -0.11
N ARG A 89 12.20 -7.85 0.64
CA ARG A 89 11.74 -7.59 2.03
C ARG A 89 10.38 -6.92 2.01
N VAL A 90 9.45 -7.46 2.79
CA VAL A 90 8.11 -6.90 3.00
C VAL A 90 7.91 -6.56 4.46
N THR A 91 7.37 -5.39 4.73
CA THR A 91 6.98 -4.93 6.08
C THR A 91 5.61 -4.29 6.04
N ALA A 92 4.98 -4.10 7.20
CA ALA A 92 3.64 -3.50 7.26
C ALA A 92 3.48 -2.56 8.46
N SER A 93 2.68 -1.54 8.27
CA SER A 93 2.14 -0.70 9.33
C SER A 93 0.62 -0.58 9.15
N VAL A 94 -0.12 -0.77 10.25
CA VAL A 94 -1.59 -0.85 10.24
C VAL A 94 -2.16 0.19 11.19
N CYS A 95 -3.13 0.96 10.73
CA CYS A 95 -3.93 1.82 11.59
C CYS A 95 -5.23 1.11 11.97
N PRO A 96 -5.40 0.63 13.22
CA PRO A 96 -6.56 -0.18 13.60
C PRO A 96 -7.80 0.63 13.96
N THR A 97 -7.72 1.96 13.96
CA THR A 97 -8.79 2.86 14.43
C THR A 97 -9.44 3.64 13.30
N ASN A 98 -10.74 3.96 13.46
CA ASN A 98 -11.44 4.94 12.65
C ASN A 98 -11.38 6.36 13.22
N GLN A 99 -10.86 6.52 14.42
CA GLN A 99 -10.70 7.82 15.07
C GLN A 99 -9.51 8.59 14.48
N SER A 100 -9.44 9.88 14.79
CA SER A 100 -8.29 10.71 14.41
C SER A 100 -7.01 10.14 15.02
N SER A 101 -6.04 9.86 14.16
CA SER A 101 -4.74 9.29 14.54
C SER A 101 -3.69 9.78 13.57
N SER A 102 -2.48 10.03 14.07
CA SER A 102 -1.32 10.35 13.21
C SER A 102 -0.97 9.21 12.24
N TYR A 103 -1.40 7.98 12.55
CA TYR A 103 -1.20 6.79 11.71
C TYR A 103 -2.27 6.62 10.62
N ARG A 104 -3.49 7.14 10.85
CA ARG A 104 -4.57 6.95 9.88
C ARG A 104 -4.37 7.82 8.63
N LYS A 105 -4.31 7.18 7.46
CA LYS A 105 -4.28 7.89 6.17
C LYS A 105 -5.50 8.86 6.07
N PRO A 106 -5.31 10.11 5.67
CA PRO A 106 -4.16 10.67 4.94
C PRO A 106 -3.01 11.18 5.81
N ASN A 107 -2.97 10.92 7.12
CA ASN A 107 -1.78 11.22 7.92
C ASN A 107 -0.63 10.24 7.61
N THR A 108 0.58 10.66 7.90
CA THR A 108 1.80 10.04 7.40
C THR A 108 2.53 9.12 8.39
N GLY A 109 1.93 8.88 9.56
CA GLY A 109 2.59 8.16 10.65
C GLY A 109 3.02 6.74 10.29
N MET A 110 2.22 6.01 9.49
CA MET A 110 2.58 4.66 9.04
C MET A 110 3.79 4.68 8.09
N LEU A 111 3.83 5.63 7.14
CA LEU A 111 4.96 5.78 6.22
C LEU A 111 6.22 6.14 6.99
N ASN A 112 6.13 7.12 7.89
CA ASN A 112 7.25 7.55 8.71
C ASN A 112 7.81 6.42 9.58
N GLN A 113 6.94 5.61 10.20
CA GLN A 113 7.35 4.46 10.99
C GLN A 113 8.20 3.48 10.17
N ILE A 114 7.73 3.09 8.99
CA ILE A 114 8.45 2.16 8.12
C ILE A 114 9.76 2.77 7.64
N ALA A 115 9.75 4.02 7.17
CA ALA A 115 10.95 4.69 6.66
C ALA A 115 12.05 4.80 7.73
N VAL A 116 11.68 5.15 8.97
CA VAL A 116 12.62 5.23 10.11
C VAL A 116 13.19 3.84 10.44
N GLN A 117 12.36 2.81 10.51
CA GLN A 117 12.80 1.43 10.77
C GLN A 117 13.77 0.89 9.72
N LEU A 118 13.64 1.37 8.48
CA LEU A 118 14.47 0.95 7.36
C LEU A 118 15.64 1.90 7.08
N CYS A 119 15.77 2.99 7.86
CA CYS A 119 16.76 4.05 7.64
C CYS A 119 16.69 4.68 6.23
N VAL A 120 15.51 4.75 5.63
CA VAL A 120 15.28 5.43 4.34
C VAL A 120 14.89 6.88 4.62
N ASN A 121 15.87 7.78 4.57
CA ASN A 121 15.69 9.19 4.91
C ASN A 121 15.39 10.09 3.72
N ASN A 122 15.73 9.66 2.51
CA ASN A 122 15.50 10.44 1.30
C ASN A 122 14.14 10.10 0.71
N LYS A 123 13.21 11.04 0.78
CA LYS A 123 11.85 10.88 0.25
C LYS A 123 11.81 10.72 -1.26
N ALA A 124 12.80 11.26 -1.98
CA ALA A 124 12.91 11.05 -3.41
C ALA A 124 13.13 9.57 -3.80
N ASP A 125 13.59 8.73 -2.85
CA ASP A 125 13.75 7.29 -3.03
C ASP A 125 12.46 6.50 -2.72
N CYS A 126 11.33 7.18 -2.47
CA CYS A 126 10.07 6.57 -2.08
C CYS A 126 8.97 6.85 -3.10
N ILE A 127 8.07 5.87 -3.27
CA ILE A 127 6.80 6.01 -4.01
C ILE A 127 5.69 5.34 -3.22
N MET A 128 4.45 5.80 -3.38
CA MET A 128 3.26 5.13 -2.86
C MET A 128 2.33 4.71 -4.00
N ILE A 129 1.79 3.50 -3.86
CA ILE A 129 0.79 2.91 -4.76
C ILE A 129 -0.49 2.69 -3.96
N GLY A 130 -1.63 3.09 -4.50
CA GLY A 130 -2.93 2.89 -3.85
C GLY A 130 -4.09 3.01 -4.83
N ASP A 131 -5.28 2.64 -4.38
CA ASP A 131 -6.53 2.75 -5.14
C ASP A 131 -7.39 3.97 -4.75
N ALA A 132 -6.98 4.69 -3.70
CA ALA A 132 -7.69 5.86 -3.19
C ALA A 132 -7.04 7.16 -3.70
N SER A 133 -7.25 7.48 -4.98
CA SER A 133 -6.69 8.63 -5.70
C SER A 133 -7.68 9.79 -5.87
N GLY A 134 -8.96 9.57 -5.50
CA GLY A 134 -10.05 10.52 -5.74
C GLY A 134 -10.57 10.53 -7.17
N TYR A 135 -10.28 9.48 -7.94
CA TYR A 135 -10.85 9.33 -9.28
C TYR A 135 -12.34 9.01 -9.20
N GLU A 136 -13.06 9.27 -10.29
CA GLU A 136 -14.49 8.97 -10.37
C GLU A 136 -14.74 7.47 -10.05
N GLY A 137 -15.64 7.21 -9.10
CA GLY A 137 -15.99 5.87 -8.65
C GLY A 137 -15.12 5.30 -7.53
N GLN A 138 -14.03 5.95 -7.15
CA GLN A 138 -13.21 5.54 -6.01
C GLN A 138 -13.82 6.00 -4.68
N PHE A 139 -13.58 5.21 -3.62
CA PHE A 139 -14.15 5.45 -2.29
C PHE A 139 -13.58 6.72 -1.62
N SER A 140 -12.30 7.04 -1.85
CA SER A 140 -11.63 8.18 -1.22
C SER A 140 -10.41 8.66 -2.02
N ASP A 141 -9.72 9.67 -1.51
CA ASP A 141 -8.45 10.19 -2.02
C ASP A 141 -7.31 10.03 -1.00
N SER A 142 -7.53 9.17 0.00
CA SER A 142 -6.65 9.11 1.17
C SER A 142 -5.23 8.63 0.86
N ASP A 143 -5.03 7.77 -0.15
CA ASP A 143 -3.70 7.29 -0.51
C ASP A 143 -2.88 8.38 -1.20
N LYS A 144 -3.48 9.02 -2.21
CA LYS A 144 -2.87 10.16 -2.89
C LYS A 144 -2.51 11.27 -1.91
N LYS A 145 -3.45 11.66 -1.04
CA LYS A 145 -3.20 12.68 -0.02
C LYS A 145 -2.14 12.27 0.99
N THR A 146 -2.03 10.98 1.32
CA THR A 146 -0.94 10.49 2.19
C THR A 146 0.42 10.71 1.54
N ALA A 147 0.56 10.37 0.27
CA ALA A 147 1.80 10.58 -0.47
C ALA A 147 2.14 12.09 -0.61
N GLU A 148 1.15 12.92 -0.93
CA GLU A 148 1.29 14.38 -0.99
C GLU A 148 1.76 14.95 0.36
N ASN A 149 1.10 14.57 1.46
CA ASN A 149 1.45 15.00 2.82
C ASN A 149 2.84 14.52 3.25
N TYR A 150 3.25 13.33 2.80
CA TYR A 150 4.58 12.78 3.09
C TYR A 150 5.64 13.31 2.12
N LYS A 151 5.23 13.97 1.01
CA LYS A 151 6.09 14.53 -0.05
C LYS A 151 6.91 13.45 -0.78
N ILE A 152 6.23 12.43 -1.28
CA ILE A 152 6.78 11.35 -2.11
C ILE A 152 5.97 11.20 -3.38
N ASP A 153 6.53 10.49 -4.35
CA ASP A 153 5.83 10.15 -5.58
C ASP A 153 4.61 9.26 -5.29
N TYR A 154 3.58 9.38 -6.13
CA TYR A 154 2.36 8.58 -6.06
C TYR A 154 1.95 8.07 -7.43
N ILE A 155 1.41 6.88 -7.49
CA ILE A 155 0.71 6.35 -8.65
C ILE A 155 -0.54 5.56 -8.21
N ASP A 156 -1.66 5.77 -8.92
CA ASP A 156 -2.83 4.92 -8.77
C ASP A 156 -2.52 3.49 -9.25
N VAL A 157 -3.03 2.49 -8.55
CA VAL A 157 -2.79 1.09 -8.91
C VAL A 157 -3.29 0.75 -10.32
N GLY A 158 -4.41 1.34 -10.76
CA GLY A 158 -4.93 1.18 -12.12
C GLY A 158 -4.04 1.86 -13.16
N ASP A 159 -3.42 2.98 -12.82
CA ASP A 159 -2.48 3.69 -13.71
C ASP A 159 -1.15 2.94 -13.82
N LEU A 160 -0.68 2.32 -12.74
CA LEU A 160 0.52 1.48 -12.77
C LEU A 160 0.41 0.33 -13.78
N LEU A 161 -0.79 -0.19 -14.00
CA LEU A 161 -1.02 -1.30 -14.94
C LEU A 161 -1.04 -0.87 -16.43
N LYS A 162 -1.10 0.43 -16.72
CA LYS A 162 -1.11 0.97 -18.09
C LYS A 162 0.29 0.99 -18.72
N ASP A 163 0.35 1.00 -20.05
CA ASP A 163 1.63 1.10 -20.77
C ASP A 163 2.33 2.45 -20.54
N GLU A 164 1.55 3.54 -20.50
CA GLU A 164 2.04 4.91 -20.26
C GLU A 164 2.24 5.30 -18.79
N TRP A 165 2.33 4.34 -17.89
CA TRP A 165 2.36 4.52 -16.43
C TRP A 165 3.37 5.56 -15.92
N GLU A 166 4.55 5.68 -16.54
CA GLU A 166 5.57 6.65 -16.12
C GLU A 166 5.06 8.09 -16.17
N SER A 167 4.26 8.41 -17.19
CA SER A 167 3.68 9.75 -17.37
C SER A 167 2.54 10.03 -16.39
N LEU A 168 2.03 9.01 -15.71
CA LEU A 168 0.93 9.08 -14.75
C LEU A 168 1.41 9.15 -13.29
N ILE A 169 2.72 9.09 -13.06
CA ILE A 169 3.30 9.32 -11.72
C ILE A 169 3.04 10.76 -11.30
N ILE A 170 2.45 10.92 -10.13
CA ILE A 170 2.23 12.22 -9.50
C ILE A 170 3.43 12.53 -8.61
N HIS A 171 4.15 13.58 -8.93
CA HIS A 171 5.28 14.07 -8.14
C HIS A 171 4.82 15.08 -7.10
N PRO A 172 5.43 15.10 -5.90
CA PRO A 172 5.08 16.08 -4.88
C PRO A 172 5.43 17.49 -5.34
N GLU A 173 4.57 18.45 -5.03
CA GLU A 173 4.91 19.86 -5.20
C GLU A 173 6.11 20.24 -4.32
N LEU A 174 7.07 20.97 -4.91
CA LEU A 174 8.31 21.40 -4.24
C LEU A 174 8.05 22.51 -3.20
#